data_f9a111c21f171edb242020c5f0c319ef
#
_entry.id   f9a111c21f171edb242020c5f0c319ef
#
_cell.length_a   1.000
_cell.length_b   1.000
_cell.length_c   1.000
_cell.angle_alpha   90.00
_cell.angle_beta   90.00
_cell.angle_gamma   90.00
#
_symmetry.space_group_name_H-M   'P 1'
#
loop_
_entity.id
_entity.type
_entity.pdbx_description
1 polymer ?
#
loop_
_entity_poly.entity_id
_entity_poly.type
_entity_poly.pdbx_seq_one_letter_code
_entity_poly.pdbx_strand_id
1 'polypeptide(L)'
;MCGIWSIVNKSNIDIKKYLNDFWNLKNRGPDNSHLETFSNVYVGFHRLSIMDTSFNSNQPYVLHDKNRTIVFTCNGEIYNYKELDKEYNLNVGTSDCLIIPKLYIHYTNNYSIDDFIKLFNDNIKGEFAFTLYEFDEMKNLSKYIIGRDHVGVRPLYCCTDNNNIDFYSSEMKGMLEYDGKIQEFPPGTIKIVTNNLFEYSHEYKLYSNIYSNVPFEDDTKIISKKVRDAVINSIKRRLVSHRPIAFLLSGGVDSSLVAAISAKLIGEPIRTFCCGMKGGTDMKYAKMVADHIGSNHTEVYFTEEEGLKALEDVIYTTETWDTTTIRASVGQYLVSKYIGTKTDCKVVMVGEGPDEVCSSYLFNYYAPSFYELDSCSKEYVKNIHMYDGRRADRCVSRFGLEARVPFLDAEFIRTYWSICPSLRKPNNIFMEKHWLRKAFDGLNLLPEKILWRKKE
;
A
#
# COMPACT_ATOMS: atom_id res chain seq x y z
N MET A 1 6.56 3.85 6.54
CA MET A 1 6.86 2.92 5.43
C MET A 1 8.36 2.76 5.29
N CYS A 2 8.80 1.55 4.99
CA CYS A 2 10.21 1.26 4.84
C CYS A 2 10.75 1.65 3.46
N GLY A 3 12.08 1.66 3.32
CA GLY A 3 12.77 1.86 2.04
C GLY A 3 13.60 0.65 1.68
N ILE A 4 13.27 -0.01 0.57
CA ILE A 4 14.08 -1.07 -0.04
C ILE A 4 15.05 -0.42 -1.02
N TRP A 5 16.27 -0.90 -1.01
CA TRP A 5 17.29 -0.57 -1.99
C TRP A 5 18.20 -1.78 -2.22
N SER A 6 18.40 -2.19 -3.46
CA SER A 6 19.31 -3.29 -3.75
C SER A 6 19.88 -3.25 -5.15
N ILE A 7 21.08 -3.81 -5.29
CA ILE A 7 21.79 -3.98 -6.55
C ILE A 7 22.21 -5.44 -6.66
N VAL A 8 21.80 -6.10 -7.74
CA VAL A 8 22.30 -7.41 -8.14
C VAL A 8 23.31 -7.21 -9.26
N ASN A 9 24.57 -7.47 -8.96
CA ASN A 9 25.69 -7.13 -9.83
C ASN A 9 26.31 -8.37 -10.47
N LYS A 10 26.53 -8.33 -11.77
CA LYS A 10 27.23 -9.38 -12.53
C LYS A 10 28.69 -8.99 -12.91
N SER A 11 29.06 -7.74 -12.59
CA SER A 11 30.41 -7.18 -12.84
C SER A 11 30.84 -6.38 -11.59
N ASN A 12 32.15 -6.15 -11.42
CA ASN A 12 32.64 -5.35 -10.29
C ASN A 12 32.19 -3.88 -10.43
N ILE A 13 31.39 -3.41 -9.49
CA ILE A 13 30.97 -2.01 -9.38
C ILE A 13 31.57 -1.35 -8.14
N ASP A 14 31.86 -0.06 -8.23
CA ASP A 14 32.17 0.74 -7.05
C ASP A 14 30.84 1.20 -6.40
N ILE A 15 30.46 0.53 -5.31
CA ILE A 15 29.25 0.85 -4.54
C ILE A 15 29.21 2.30 -4.05
N LYS A 16 30.38 2.94 -3.87
CA LYS A 16 30.46 4.33 -3.38
C LYS A 16 29.72 5.30 -4.28
N LYS A 17 29.68 5.03 -5.60
CA LYS A 17 28.93 5.83 -6.58
C LYS A 17 27.44 5.92 -6.23
N TYR A 18 26.86 4.86 -5.65
CA TYR A 18 25.42 4.73 -5.43
C TYR A 18 24.99 4.96 -3.97
N LEU A 19 25.89 5.37 -3.07
CA LEU A 19 25.55 5.57 -1.66
C LEU A 19 24.54 6.73 -1.45
N ASN A 20 24.61 7.77 -2.27
CA ASN A 20 23.64 8.87 -2.20
C ASN A 20 22.23 8.38 -2.54
N ASP A 21 22.08 7.50 -3.52
CA ASP A 21 20.82 6.90 -3.91
C ASP A 21 20.20 6.11 -2.75
N PHE A 22 21.00 5.31 -2.05
CA PHE A 22 20.55 4.65 -0.82
C PHE A 22 20.04 5.67 0.20
N TRP A 23 20.82 6.71 0.53
CA TRP A 23 20.46 7.67 1.56
C TRP A 23 19.27 8.58 1.20
N ASN A 24 18.95 8.77 -0.09
CA ASN A 24 17.76 9.49 -0.54
C ASN A 24 16.44 8.85 -0.05
N LEU A 25 16.46 7.56 0.32
CA LEU A 25 15.30 6.84 0.82
C LEU A 25 15.09 6.94 2.33
N LYS A 26 16.03 7.54 3.08
CA LYS A 26 16.03 7.52 4.56
C LYS A 26 14.74 8.04 5.18
N ASN A 27 14.08 9.01 4.55
CA ASN A 27 12.84 9.58 5.08
C ASN A 27 11.71 8.56 5.21
N ARG A 28 11.71 7.49 4.38
CA ARG A 28 10.73 6.42 4.46
C ARG A 28 10.87 5.64 5.77
N GLY A 29 12.10 5.36 6.18
CA GLY A 29 12.40 4.57 7.38
C GLY A 29 13.47 5.19 8.25
N PRO A 30 13.13 6.21 9.05
CA PRO A 30 14.11 6.98 9.82
C PRO A 30 14.68 6.24 11.03
N ASP A 31 14.04 5.14 11.47
CA ASP A 31 14.35 4.50 12.77
C ASP A 31 15.62 3.65 12.72
N ASN A 32 15.90 2.99 11.58
CA ASN A 32 17.13 2.23 11.37
C ASN A 32 17.51 2.24 9.89
N SER A 33 18.82 2.25 9.59
CA SER A 33 19.36 2.14 8.24
C SER A 33 20.46 1.09 8.23
N HIS A 34 20.35 0.13 7.33
CA HIS A 34 21.33 -0.94 7.17
C HIS A 34 21.65 -1.16 5.70
N LEU A 35 22.93 -1.31 5.38
CA LEU A 35 23.43 -1.64 4.05
C LEU A 35 24.48 -2.74 4.21
N GLU A 36 24.27 -3.86 3.56
CA GLU A 36 25.14 -5.03 3.65
C GLU A 36 25.40 -5.63 2.27
N THR A 37 26.55 -6.30 2.15
CA THR A 37 26.99 -6.93 0.90
C THR A 37 27.01 -8.43 1.08
N PHE A 38 26.31 -9.12 0.18
CA PHE A 38 26.27 -10.57 0.10
C PHE A 38 26.81 -11.01 -1.27
N SER A 39 28.08 -11.44 -1.32
CA SER A 39 28.74 -11.77 -2.59
C SER A 39 28.64 -10.60 -3.60
N ASN A 40 27.86 -10.78 -4.65
CA ASN A 40 27.61 -9.78 -5.69
C ASN A 40 26.28 -9.03 -5.56
N VAL A 41 25.63 -9.09 -4.38
CA VAL A 41 24.38 -8.39 -4.09
C VAL A 41 24.60 -7.39 -2.98
N TYR A 42 24.20 -6.14 -3.21
CA TYR A 42 24.12 -5.10 -2.19
C TYR A 42 22.66 -4.95 -1.76
N VAL A 43 22.42 -5.06 -0.46
CA VAL A 43 21.06 -4.99 0.12
C VAL A 43 21.01 -3.90 1.16
N GLY A 44 20.25 -2.86 0.86
CA GLY A 44 20.01 -1.71 1.72
C GLY A 44 18.57 -1.64 2.18
N PHE A 45 18.36 -1.24 3.44
CA PHE A 45 17.04 -1.10 4.02
C PHE A 45 16.97 0.07 4.99
N HIS A 46 15.92 0.88 4.85
CA HIS A 46 15.54 1.91 5.80
C HIS A 46 14.25 1.49 6.50
N ARG A 47 14.30 1.32 7.81
CA ARG A 47 13.20 0.81 8.61
C ARG A 47 12.39 1.92 9.26
N LEU A 48 11.06 1.84 9.12
CA LEU A 48 10.08 2.45 10.00
C LEU A 48 9.53 1.34 10.91
N SER A 49 9.76 1.43 12.20
CA SER A 49 9.36 0.41 13.19
C SER A 49 7.90 0.57 13.56
N ILE A 50 7.02 -0.26 13.01
CA ILE A 50 5.57 -0.28 13.29
C ILE A 50 5.20 -1.56 14.02
N MET A 51 5.45 -2.72 13.39
CA MET A 51 5.34 -4.02 14.03
C MET A 51 6.70 -4.41 14.57
N ASP A 52 6.72 -4.94 15.80
CA ASP A 52 7.94 -5.30 16.52
C ASP A 52 9.00 -4.17 16.53
N THR A 53 8.97 -3.33 17.55
CA THR A 53 9.91 -2.20 17.66
C THR A 53 11.32 -2.61 18.11
N SER A 54 11.59 -3.91 18.32
CA SER A 54 12.91 -4.41 18.71
C SER A 54 13.91 -4.44 17.56
N PHE A 55 15.21 -4.56 17.90
CA PHE A 55 16.28 -4.72 16.92
C PHE A 55 16.19 -6.05 16.14
N ASN A 56 15.52 -7.07 16.67
CA ASN A 56 15.39 -8.38 16.03
C ASN A 56 14.60 -8.32 14.70
N SER A 57 13.78 -7.29 14.53
CA SER A 57 13.03 -7.04 13.30
C SER A 57 13.70 -6.03 12.37
N ASN A 58 14.98 -5.68 12.59
CA ASN A 58 15.76 -4.95 11.60
C ASN A 58 16.03 -5.82 10.38
N GLN A 59 15.99 -5.18 9.23
CA GLN A 59 16.20 -5.84 7.94
C GLN A 59 17.49 -5.32 7.29
N PRO A 60 18.13 -6.12 6.41
CA PRO A 60 17.67 -7.40 5.85
C PRO A 60 17.63 -8.54 6.88
N TYR A 61 16.63 -9.42 6.75
CA TYR A 61 16.63 -10.70 7.47
C TYR A 61 17.61 -11.65 6.78
N VAL A 62 18.47 -12.29 7.57
CA VAL A 62 19.37 -13.33 7.11
C VAL A 62 18.99 -14.65 7.79
N LEU A 63 18.50 -15.59 6.98
CA LEU A 63 18.08 -16.91 7.44
C LEU A 63 18.97 -17.98 6.84
N HIS A 64 19.41 -18.92 7.68
CA HIS A 64 20.17 -20.09 7.24
C HIS A 64 19.26 -21.31 7.26
N ASP A 65 19.23 -22.04 6.15
CA ASP A 65 18.43 -23.25 5.99
C ASP A 65 19.24 -24.30 5.22
N LYS A 66 19.60 -25.40 5.90
CA LYS A 66 20.46 -26.44 5.34
C LYS A 66 21.75 -25.82 4.77
N ASN A 67 21.96 -25.96 3.46
CA ASN A 67 23.15 -25.52 2.73
C ASN A 67 22.90 -24.19 1.97
N ARG A 68 21.92 -23.38 2.38
CA ARG A 68 21.61 -22.11 1.72
C ARG A 68 21.40 -20.98 2.73
N THR A 69 21.65 -19.77 2.27
CA THR A 69 21.38 -18.54 2.99
C THR A 69 20.35 -17.73 2.23
N ILE A 70 19.32 -17.27 2.93
CA ILE A 70 18.26 -16.43 2.39
C ILE A 70 18.36 -15.05 3.01
N VAL A 71 18.48 -14.04 2.15
CA VAL A 71 18.49 -12.63 2.54
C VAL A 71 17.20 -11.99 2.05
N PHE A 72 16.48 -11.30 2.94
CA PHE A 72 15.14 -10.82 2.64
C PHE A 72 14.90 -9.41 3.16
N THR A 73 14.26 -8.58 2.32
CA THR A 73 13.73 -7.28 2.71
C THR A 73 12.28 -7.12 2.26
N CYS A 74 11.48 -6.46 3.09
CA CYS A 74 10.08 -6.17 2.82
C CYS A 74 9.68 -4.78 3.32
N ASN A 75 9.18 -3.96 2.41
CA ASN A 75 8.44 -2.76 2.74
C ASN A 75 6.96 -3.10 2.67
N GLY A 76 6.31 -3.31 3.84
CA GLY A 76 4.91 -3.70 3.85
C GLY A 76 4.43 -4.17 5.20
N GLU A 77 3.18 -4.62 5.19
CA GLU A 77 2.48 -5.24 6.31
C GLU A 77 1.76 -6.49 5.82
N ILE A 78 2.00 -7.62 6.47
CA ILE A 78 1.28 -8.88 6.23
C ILE A 78 0.27 -9.07 7.36
N TYR A 79 -0.94 -8.62 7.13
CA TYR A 79 -1.98 -8.49 8.16
C TYR A 79 -2.40 -9.81 8.81
N ASN A 80 -2.36 -10.91 8.07
CA ASN A 80 -2.72 -12.23 8.56
C ASN A 80 -1.52 -13.11 8.94
N TYR A 81 -0.37 -12.51 9.26
CA TYR A 81 0.84 -13.26 9.58
C TYR A 81 0.68 -14.23 10.76
N LYS A 82 -0.09 -13.85 11.79
CA LYS A 82 -0.36 -14.73 12.96
C LYS A 82 -1.16 -15.97 12.61
N GLU A 83 -2.11 -15.84 11.68
CA GLU A 83 -2.91 -16.95 11.18
C GLU A 83 -2.01 -17.93 10.41
N LEU A 84 -1.18 -17.40 9.50
CA LEU A 84 -0.21 -18.17 8.71
C LEU A 84 0.87 -18.79 9.61
N ASP A 85 1.40 -18.05 10.60
CA ASP A 85 2.38 -18.57 11.54
C ASP A 85 1.84 -19.79 12.32
N LYS A 86 0.59 -19.69 12.78
CA LYS A 86 -0.09 -20.80 13.47
C LYS A 86 -0.36 -21.99 12.55
N GLU A 87 -0.81 -21.72 11.30
CA GLU A 87 -1.14 -22.76 10.32
C GLU A 87 0.08 -23.60 9.93
N TYR A 88 1.23 -22.92 9.69
CA TYR A 88 2.46 -23.56 9.22
C TYR A 88 3.50 -23.79 10.33
N ASN A 89 3.24 -23.37 11.57
CA ASN A 89 4.12 -23.51 12.75
C ASN A 89 5.55 -22.97 12.50
N LEU A 90 5.65 -21.70 12.03
CA LEU A 90 6.91 -21.11 11.54
C LEU A 90 7.70 -20.34 12.59
N ASN A 91 7.08 -19.98 13.72
CA ASN A 91 7.68 -19.22 14.82
C ASN A 91 8.28 -17.87 14.35
N VAL A 92 7.44 -17.01 13.76
CA VAL A 92 7.86 -15.68 13.27
C VAL A 92 7.90 -14.62 14.38
N GLY A 93 7.36 -14.91 15.56
CA GLY A 93 7.29 -13.98 16.67
C GLY A 93 6.35 -12.80 16.39
N THR A 94 6.84 -11.58 16.57
CA THR A 94 6.05 -10.35 16.42
C THR A 94 6.28 -9.61 15.09
N SER A 95 7.21 -10.10 14.25
CA SER A 95 7.50 -9.50 12.94
C SER A 95 6.61 -10.13 11.85
N ASP A 96 5.71 -9.34 11.30
CA ASP A 96 4.79 -9.75 10.24
C ASP A 96 5.51 -10.09 8.92
N CYS A 97 6.49 -9.28 8.52
CA CYS A 97 7.21 -9.49 7.26
C CYS A 97 8.08 -10.78 7.26
N LEU A 98 8.51 -11.27 8.42
CA LEU A 98 9.31 -12.48 8.54
C LEU A 98 8.54 -13.74 8.10
N ILE A 99 7.22 -13.67 8.01
CA ILE A 99 6.38 -14.77 7.55
C ILE A 99 6.72 -15.18 6.11
N ILE A 100 7.04 -14.23 5.22
CA ILE A 100 7.31 -14.50 3.80
C ILE A 100 8.55 -15.38 3.60
N PRO A 101 9.75 -15.05 4.10
CA PRO A 101 10.92 -15.90 3.92
C PRO A 101 10.81 -17.23 4.69
N LYS A 102 10.05 -17.29 5.78
CA LYS A 102 9.77 -18.54 6.49
C LYS A 102 8.86 -19.46 5.67
N LEU A 103 7.81 -18.92 5.05
CA LEU A 103 6.96 -19.66 4.11
C LEU A 103 7.74 -20.11 2.89
N TYR A 104 8.63 -19.25 2.36
CA TYR A 104 9.52 -19.63 1.25
C TYR A 104 10.34 -20.88 1.60
N ILE A 105 11.00 -20.89 2.76
CA ILE A 105 11.77 -22.04 3.25
C ILE A 105 10.88 -23.26 3.40
N HIS A 106 9.71 -23.12 4.01
CA HIS A 106 8.77 -24.21 4.22
C HIS A 106 8.35 -24.86 2.89
N TYR A 107 7.93 -24.04 1.92
CA TYR A 107 7.44 -24.54 0.63
C TYR A 107 8.55 -25.12 -0.24
N THR A 108 9.71 -24.46 -0.32
CA THR A 108 10.82 -24.99 -1.13
C THR A 108 11.49 -26.22 -0.53
N ASN A 109 11.26 -26.53 0.75
CA ASN A 109 11.73 -27.77 1.37
C ASN A 109 10.74 -28.93 1.25
N ASN A 110 9.43 -28.66 1.17
CA ASN A 110 8.39 -29.68 1.28
C ASN A 110 7.48 -29.78 0.05
N TYR A 111 7.44 -28.73 -0.77
CA TYR A 111 6.55 -28.59 -1.92
C TYR A 111 7.32 -27.99 -3.12
N SER A 112 6.68 -27.12 -3.90
CA SER A 112 7.26 -26.45 -5.04
C SER A 112 7.30 -24.92 -4.87
N ILE A 113 8.08 -24.26 -5.73
CA ILE A 113 8.07 -22.79 -5.82
C ILE A 113 6.72 -22.26 -6.32
N ASP A 114 6.03 -23.01 -7.17
CA ASP A 114 4.71 -22.63 -7.67
C ASP A 114 3.66 -22.66 -6.56
N ASP A 115 3.75 -23.62 -5.63
CA ASP A 115 2.88 -23.65 -4.45
C ASP A 115 3.14 -22.45 -3.53
N PHE A 116 4.40 -22.04 -3.37
CA PHE A 116 4.72 -20.82 -2.64
C PHE A 116 4.12 -19.58 -3.30
N ILE A 117 4.21 -19.46 -4.63
CA ILE A 117 3.61 -18.34 -5.37
C ILE A 117 2.09 -18.32 -5.25
N LYS A 118 1.46 -19.48 -5.26
CA LYS A 118 0.01 -19.60 -5.12
C LYS A 118 -0.51 -19.03 -3.79
N LEU A 119 0.28 -19.09 -2.71
CA LEU A 119 -0.07 -18.44 -1.44
C LEU A 119 -0.36 -16.95 -1.57
N PHE A 120 0.38 -16.23 -2.41
CA PHE A 120 0.17 -14.81 -2.60
C PHE A 120 -1.18 -14.49 -3.26
N ASN A 121 -1.69 -15.41 -4.08
CA ASN A 121 -3.02 -15.28 -4.64
C ASN A 121 -4.12 -15.60 -3.64
N ASP A 122 -3.95 -16.64 -2.86
CA ASP A 122 -5.05 -17.27 -2.13
C ASP A 122 -5.09 -16.90 -0.65
N ASN A 123 -3.92 -16.75 -0.02
CA ASN A 123 -3.82 -16.71 1.43
C ASN A 123 -3.20 -15.44 2.00
N ILE A 124 -2.20 -14.84 1.35
CA ILE A 124 -1.52 -13.66 1.91
C ILE A 124 -2.40 -12.43 1.80
N LYS A 125 -2.70 -11.81 2.96
CA LYS A 125 -3.44 -10.56 3.07
C LYS A 125 -2.49 -9.47 3.54
N GLY A 126 -2.08 -8.60 2.61
CA GLY A 126 -1.07 -7.58 2.91
C GLY A 126 -0.93 -6.53 1.84
N GLU A 127 -0.15 -5.52 2.17
CA GLU A 127 0.34 -4.47 1.27
C GLU A 127 1.85 -4.56 1.32
N PHE A 128 2.51 -4.94 0.22
CA PHE A 128 3.93 -5.27 0.27
C PHE A 128 4.68 -5.03 -1.04
N ALA A 129 5.96 -4.71 -0.89
CA ALA A 129 7.00 -4.92 -1.88
C ALA A 129 8.16 -5.62 -1.18
N PHE A 130 8.76 -6.63 -1.79
CA PHE A 130 9.85 -7.37 -1.19
C PHE A 130 10.93 -7.79 -2.18
N THR A 131 12.13 -8.04 -1.63
CA THR A 131 13.23 -8.71 -2.33
C THR A 131 13.71 -9.89 -1.50
N LEU A 132 13.97 -11.01 -2.15
CA LEU A 132 14.50 -12.23 -1.55
C LEU A 132 15.67 -12.74 -2.40
N TYR A 133 16.80 -12.98 -1.78
CA TYR A 133 18.03 -13.50 -2.42
C TYR A 133 18.39 -14.83 -1.77
N GLU A 134 18.61 -15.87 -2.58
CA GLU A 134 19.06 -17.18 -2.13
C GLU A 134 20.50 -17.41 -2.59
N PHE A 135 21.37 -17.71 -1.64
CA PHE A 135 22.76 -18.05 -1.86
C PHE A 135 23.01 -19.52 -1.55
N ASP A 136 23.82 -20.16 -2.38
CA ASP A 136 24.27 -21.54 -2.16
C ASP A 136 25.31 -21.64 -1.03
N GLU A 137 25.77 -22.88 -0.75
CA GLU A 137 26.77 -23.18 0.26
C GLU A 137 28.12 -22.48 0.02
N MET A 138 28.45 -22.18 -1.25
CA MET A 138 29.64 -21.45 -1.64
C MET A 138 29.42 -19.93 -1.65
N LYS A 139 28.28 -19.47 -1.16
CA LYS A 139 27.85 -18.06 -1.14
C LYS A 139 27.65 -17.45 -2.52
N ASN A 140 27.43 -18.24 -3.57
CA ASN A 140 27.04 -17.72 -4.86
C ASN A 140 25.53 -17.45 -4.88
N LEU A 141 25.12 -16.37 -5.53
CA LEU A 141 23.70 -16.09 -5.75
C LEU A 141 23.12 -17.16 -6.69
N SER A 142 22.23 -18.01 -6.17
CA SER A 142 21.57 -19.06 -6.95
C SER A 142 20.26 -18.57 -7.56
N LYS A 143 19.55 -17.72 -6.83
CA LYS A 143 18.20 -17.25 -7.21
C LYS A 143 17.86 -15.96 -6.48
N TYR A 144 17.01 -15.13 -7.10
CA TYR A 144 16.34 -14.06 -6.37
C TYR A 144 14.87 -13.89 -6.81
N ILE A 145 14.06 -13.38 -5.89
CA ILE A 145 12.62 -13.21 -6.06
C ILE A 145 12.25 -11.79 -5.67
N ILE A 146 11.53 -11.13 -6.55
CA ILE A 146 11.02 -9.78 -6.34
C ILE A 146 9.50 -9.84 -6.41
N GLY A 147 8.82 -9.26 -5.42
CA GLY A 147 7.36 -9.28 -5.39
C GLY A 147 6.75 -7.95 -5.00
N ARG A 148 5.57 -7.68 -5.54
CA ARG A 148 4.77 -6.50 -5.25
C ARG A 148 3.29 -6.86 -5.13
N ASP A 149 2.58 -6.24 -4.19
CA ASP A 149 1.16 -6.48 -3.92
C ASP A 149 0.25 -6.22 -5.13
N HIS A 150 -0.97 -6.72 -5.08
CA HIS A 150 -1.92 -6.81 -6.18
C HIS A 150 -2.23 -5.49 -6.88
N VAL A 151 -2.32 -4.38 -6.13
CA VAL A 151 -2.65 -3.05 -6.67
C VAL A 151 -1.47 -2.08 -6.59
N GLY A 152 -0.32 -2.56 -6.07
CA GLY A 152 0.90 -1.77 -5.96
C GLY A 152 0.81 -0.67 -4.90
N VAL A 153 0.15 -0.95 -3.78
CA VAL A 153 0.07 -0.01 -2.65
C VAL A 153 1.48 0.34 -2.18
N ARG A 154 2.35 -0.67 -2.05
CA ARG A 154 3.76 -0.42 -1.75
C ARG A 154 4.54 -0.23 -3.06
N PRO A 155 5.30 0.87 -3.14
CA PRO A 155 6.05 1.15 -4.35
C PRO A 155 7.28 0.27 -4.50
N LEU A 156 7.60 -0.03 -5.75
CA LEU A 156 8.87 -0.65 -6.14
C LEU A 156 9.21 -0.24 -7.56
N TYR A 157 10.45 0.13 -7.79
CA TYR A 157 11.02 0.44 -9.09
C TYR A 157 12.14 -0.54 -9.41
N CYS A 158 12.36 -0.76 -10.68
CA CYS A 158 13.43 -1.59 -11.18
C CYS A 158 14.11 -0.94 -12.39
N CYS A 159 15.35 -1.31 -12.59
CA CYS A 159 16.10 -0.97 -13.78
C CYS A 159 17.11 -2.08 -14.04
N THR A 160 17.36 -2.38 -15.32
CA THR A 160 18.45 -3.24 -15.74
C THR A 160 19.31 -2.44 -16.72
N ASP A 161 20.60 -2.33 -16.46
CA ASP A 161 21.51 -1.59 -17.33
C ASP A 161 22.09 -2.44 -18.48
N ASN A 162 22.88 -1.79 -19.34
CA ASN A 162 23.54 -2.45 -20.46
C ASN A 162 24.59 -3.48 -20.01
N ASN A 163 25.00 -3.47 -18.73
CA ASN A 163 25.92 -4.42 -18.12
C ASN A 163 25.19 -5.56 -17.39
N ASN A 164 23.87 -5.66 -17.56
CA ASN A 164 23.01 -6.62 -16.86
C ASN A 164 23.06 -6.50 -15.33
N ILE A 165 23.18 -5.28 -14.80
CA ILE A 165 23.07 -5.00 -13.39
C ILE A 165 21.60 -4.68 -13.11
N ASP A 166 20.99 -5.44 -12.19
CA ASP A 166 19.59 -5.20 -11.78
C ASP A 166 19.55 -4.33 -10.53
N PHE A 167 18.77 -3.27 -10.62
CA PHE A 167 18.47 -2.36 -9.50
C PHE A 167 17.02 -2.48 -9.06
N TYR A 168 16.82 -2.42 -7.74
CA TYR A 168 15.48 -2.34 -7.13
C TYR A 168 15.47 -1.26 -6.05
N SER A 169 14.48 -0.38 -6.10
CA SER A 169 14.33 0.72 -5.14
C SER A 169 12.86 1.01 -4.86
N SER A 170 12.53 1.40 -3.63
CA SER A 170 11.18 1.85 -3.28
C SER A 170 10.77 3.15 -3.97
N GLU A 171 11.71 4.01 -4.34
CA GLU A 171 11.47 5.29 -5.02
C GLU A 171 12.52 5.54 -6.10
N MET A 172 12.16 6.31 -7.14
CA MET A 172 13.07 6.62 -8.25
C MET A 172 14.31 7.40 -7.81
N LYS A 173 14.19 8.24 -6.78
CA LYS A 173 15.33 8.99 -6.21
C LYS A 173 16.38 8.10 -5.56
N GLY A 174 16.09 6.83 -5.33
CA GLY A 174 17.06 5.81 -4.94
C GLY A 174 17.85 5.20 -6.11
N MET A 175 17.73 5.78 -7.32
CA MET A 175 18.32 5.27 -8.55
C MET A 175 18.83 6.40 -9.47
N LEU A 176 19.19 7.57 -8.92
CA LEU A 176 19.56 8.75 -9.71
C LEU A 176 20.96 8.63 -10.37
N GLU A 177 21.86 7.93 -9.72
CA GLU A 177 23.22 7.69 -10.24
C GLU A 177 23.29 6.55 -11.26
N TYR A 178 22.14 5.99 -11.60
CA TYR A 178 22.00 4.85 -12.46
C TYR A 178 21.75 5.25 -13.92
N ASP A 179 22.52 4.69 -14.83
CA ASP A 179 22.51 5.07 -16.25
C ASP A 179 21.63 4.12 -17.09
N GLY A 180 20.40 3.96 -16.69
CA GLY A 180 19.44 3.08 -17.36
C GLY A 180 18.00 3.59 -17.30
N LYS A 181 17.08 2.91 -18.00
CA LYS A 181 15.65 3.26 -17.99
C LYS A 181 15.00 2.73 -16.71
N ILE A 182 14.71 3.62 -15.77
CA ILE A 182 13.95 3.30 -14.57
C ILE A 182 12.49 2.99 -14.97
N GLN A 183 11.98 1.87 -14.46
CA GLN A 183 10.61 1.43 -14.66
C GLN A 183 9.96 1.12 -13.32
N GLU A 184 8.68 1.34 -13.23
CA GLU A 184 7.91 0.86 -12.09
C GLU A 184 7.78 -0.66 -12.16
N PHE A 185 8.14 -1.37 -11.08
CA PHE A 185 7.92 -2.82 -11.02
C PHE A 185 6.40 -3.07 -11.00
N PRO A 186 5.88 -3.92 -11.91
CA PRO A 186 4.44 -4.04 -12.10
C PRO A 186 3.72 -4.49 -10.83
N PRO A 187 2.58 -3.86 -10.46
CA PRO A 187 1.70 -4.37 -9.41
C PRO A 187 1.27 -5.81 -9.65
N GLY A 188 0.97 -6.53 -8.57
CA GLY A 188 0.50 -7.91 -8.64
C GLY A 188 1.45 -8.84 -9.38
N THR A 189 2.76 -8.64 -9.23
CA THR A 189 3.76 -9.43 -9.93
C THR A 189 4.77 -10.00 -8.94
N ILE A 190 5.13 -11.27 -9.14
CA ILE A 190 6.31 -11.90 -8.55
C ILE A 190 7.21 -12.34 -9.69
N LYS A 191 8.45 -11.83 -9.68
CA LYS A 191 9.50 -12.19 -10.63
C LYS A 191 10.51 -13.09 -9.94
N ILE A 192 10.82 -14.23 -10.54
CA ILE A 192 11.87 -15.15 -10.11
C ILE A 192 12.96 -15.13 -11.16
N VAL A 193 14.18 -14.93 -10.72
CA VAL A 193 15.38 -15.02 -11.56
C VAL A 193 16.30 -16.10 -10.97
N THR A 194 16.66 -17.08 -11.79
CA THR A 194 17.63 -18.11 -11.43
C THR A 194 18.95 -17.84 -12.13
N ASN A 195 20.03 -17.88 -11.37
CA ASN A 195 21.37 -17.57 -11.85
C ASN A 195 22.15 -18.87 -12.11
N ASN A 196 21.58 -19.77 -12.94
CA ASN A 196 22.25 -20.97 -13.43
C ASN A 196 22.99 -20.66 -14.74
N LEU A 197 23.67 -21.65 -15.36
CA LEU A 197 24.41 -21.56 -16.63
C LEU A 197 23.60 -20.85 -17.75
N PHE A 198 22.28 -20.82 -17.64
CA PHE A 198 21.37 -20.02 -18.46
C PHE A 198 20.48 -19.21 -17.51
N GLU A 199 20.59 -17.89 -17.56
CA GLU A 199 19.70 -17.01 -16.80
C GLU A 199 18.25 -17.23 -17.25
N TYR A 200 17.41 -17.65 -16.32
CA TYR A 200 15.98 -17.84 -16.56
C TYR A 200 15.20 -16.88 -15.67
N SER A 201 14.37 -16.06 -16.30
CA SER A 201 13.46 -15.16 -15.60
C SER A 201 12.00 -15.54 -15.88
N HIS A 202 11.20 -15.70 -14.83
CA HIS A 202 9.78 -15.96 -14.93
C HIS A 202 8.97 -14.98 -14.09
N GLU A 203 7.90 -14.44 -14.67
CA GLU A 203 6.99 -13.53 -14.02
C GLU A 203 5.64 -14.20 -13.79
N TYR A 204 5.23 -14.26 -12.52
CA TYR A 204 3.91 -14.69 -12.09
C TYR A 204 3.01 -13.49 -11.86
N LYS A 205 1.81 -13.50 -12.43
CA LYS A 205 0.83 -12.44 -12.24
C LYS A 205 -0.20 -12.84 -11.18
N LEU A 206 -0.28 -12.06 -10.11
CA LEU A 206 -1.20 -12.26 -8.98
C LEU A 206 -2.62 -11.70 -9.26
N TYR A 207 -3.01 -11.61 -10.53
CA TYR A 207 -4.27 -10.96 -10.91
C TYR A 207 -5.51 -11.84 -10.79
N SER A 208 -5.34 -13.16 -10.71
CA SER A 208 -6.46 -14.09 -10.80
C SER A 208 -7.54 -13.85 -9.75
N ASN A 209 -7.17 -13.36 -8.57
CA ASN A 209 -8.10 -13.16 -7.46
C ASN A 209 -8.84 -11.84 -7.45
N ILE A 210 -8.23 -10.73 -7.90
CA ILE A 210 -8.89 -9.42 -7.89
C ILE A 210 -9.69 -9.20 -9.19
N TYR A 211 -9.08 -9.53 -10.34
CA TYR A 211 -9.65 -9.23 -11.66
C TYR A 211 -10.41 -10.40 -12.30
N SER A 212 -10.48 -11.56 -11.64
CA SER A 212 -11.24 -12.71 -12.15
C SER A 212 -12.73 -12.41 -12.19
N ASN A 213 -13.41 -12.92 -13.21
CA ASN A 213 -14.87 -12.84 -13.27
C ASN A 213 -15.46 -13.66 -12.11
N VAL A 214 -16.13 -12.97 -11.19
CA VAL A 214 -16.95 -13.59 -10.15
C VAL A 214 -18.41 -13.57 -10.60
N PRO A 215 -19.23 -14.53 -10.20
CA PRO A 215 -20.68 -14.48 -10.44
C PRO A 215 -21.25 -13.16 -9.90
N PHE A 216 -22.09 -12.50 -10.67
CA PHE A 216 -22.70 -11.26 -10.23
C PHE A 216 -23.79 -11.51 -9.21
N GLU A 217 -23.84 -10.64 -8.21
CA GLU A 217 -24.85 -10.57 -7.18
C GLU A 217 -25.83 -9.43 -7.49
N ASP A 218 -27.12 -9.67 -7.42
CA ASP A 218 -28.17 -8.70 -7.65
C ASP A 218 -29.18 -8.57 -6.49
N ASP A 219 -29.13 -9.46 -5.48
CA ASP A 219 -29.90 -9.29 -4.25
C ASP A 219 -29.35 -8.14 -3.40
N THR A 220 -30.13 -7.08 -3.30
CA THR A 220 -29.75 -5.84 -2.64
C THR A 220 -29.43 -5.99 -1.15
N LYS A 221 -30.08 -6.96 -0.46
CA LYS A 221 -29.82 -7.26 0.96
C LYS A 221 -28.50 -7.98 1.14
N ILE A 222 -28.22 -8.94 0.24
CA ILE A 222 -26.97 -9.69 0.22
C ILE A 222 -25.82 -8.74 -0.13
N ILE A 223 -25.97 -7.90 -1.15
CA ILE A 223 -24.99 -6.88 -1.55
C ILE A 223 -24.62 -5.99 -0.35
N SER A 224 -25.61 -5.38 0.29
CA SER A 224 -25.37 -4.46 1.42
C SER A 224 -24.63 -5.13 2.56
N LYS A 225 -24.96 -6.39 2.87
CA LYS A 225 -24.26 -7.15 3.91
C LYS A 225 -22.83 -7.48 3.52
N LYS A 226 -22.61 -8.04 2.31
CA LYS A 226 -21.28 -8.41 1.81
C LYS A 226 -20.34 -7.20 1.78
N VAL A 227 -20.81 -6.06 1.24
CA VAL A 227 -20.01 -4.82 1.19
C VAL A 227 -19.66 -4.34 2.60
N ARG A 228 -20.62 -4.32 3.52
CA ARG A 228 -20.39 -3.94 4.92
C ARG A 228 -19.33 -4.81 5.57
N ASP A 229 -19.47 -6.13 5.47
CA ASP A 229 -18.58 -7.09 6.09
C ASP A 229 -17.16 -6.94 5.51
N ALA A 230 -17.02 -6.79 4.20
CA ALA A 230 -15.73 -6.59 3.52
C ALA A 230 -15.03 -5.30 3.98
N VAL A 231 -15.76 -4.17 4.08
CA VAL A 231 -15.21 -2.90 4.56
C VAL A 231 -14.78 -3.00 6.03
N ILE A 232 -15.61 -3.56 6.89
CA ILE A 232 -15.27 -3.73 8.31
C ILE A 232 -14.03 -4.63 8.47
N ASN A 233 -13.98 -5.76 7.77
CA ASN A 233 -12.84 -6.68 7.81
C ASN A 233 -11.55 -6.04 7.31
N SER A 234 -11.63 -5.29 6.22
CA SER A 234 -10.50 -4.57 5.66
C SER A 234 -9.92 -3.54 6.64
N ILE A 235 -10.77 -2.74 7.29
CA ILE A 235 -10.37 -1.78 8.30
C ILE A 235 -9.80 -2.50 9.52
N LYS A 236 -10.49 -3.53 10.02
CA LYS A 236 -10.06 -4.31 11.21
C LYS A 236 -8.66 -4.88 11.04
N ARG A 237 -8.33 -5.43 9.87
CA ARG A 237 -6.98 -5.94 9.57
C ARG A 237 -5.92 -4.83 9.68
N ARG A 238 -6.23 -3.62 9.22
CA ARG A 238 -5.30 -2.48 9.18
C ARG A 238 -5.16 -1.72 10.49
N LEU A 239 -5.92 -2.10 11.53
CA LEU A 239 -5.76 -1.55 12.88
C LEU A 239 -4.65 -2.24 13.69
N VAL A 240 -4.08 -3.32 13.19
CA VAL A 240 -2.97 -4.02 13.88
C VAL A 240 -1.70 -3.17 13.80
N SER A 241 -1.27 -2.62 14.92
CA SER A 241 -0.07 -1.78 15.03
C SER A 241 0.44 -1.72 16.46
N HIS A 242 1.77 -1.71 16.64
CA HIS A 242 2.39 -1.41 17.94
C HIS A 242 2.67 0.10 18.11
N ARG A 243 2.34 0.91 17.12
CA ARG A 243 2.53 2.37 17.13
C ARG A 243 1.18 3.08 17.01
N PRO A 244 1.05 4.29 17.57
CA PRO A 244 -0.20 5.06 17.48
C PRO A 244 -0.62 5.34 16.04
N ILE A 245 -1.93 5.28 15.80
CA ILE A 245 -2.57 5.45 14.50
C ILE A 245 -3.25 6.81 14.43
N ALA A 246 -3.02 7.54 13.33
CA ALA A 246 -3.73 8.73 12.91
C ALA A 246 -4.74 8.39 11.82
N PHE A 247 -5.84 9.15 11.73
CA PHE A 247 -6.88 8.99 10.72
C PHE A 247 -7.07 10.29 9.96
N LEU A 248 -6.86 10.29 8.63
CA LEU A 248 -7.20 11.44 7.82
C LEU A 248 -8.72 11.53 7.65
N LEU A 249 -9.28 12.70 7.85
CA LEU A 249 -10.72 12.93 7.86
C LEU A 249 -11.04 14.18 7.03
N SER A 250 -11.54 14.00 5.81
CA SER A 250 -11.94 15.08 4.91
C SER A 250 -13.41 15.47 5.01
N GLY A 251 -14.21 14.69 5.75
CA GLY A 251 -15.67 14.87 5.77
C GLY A 251 -16.38 14.29 4.53
N GLY A 252 -15.65 13.70 3.60
CA GLY A 252 -16.21 12.82 2.56
C GLY A 252 -16.58 11.45 3.13
N VAL A 253 -17.47 10.71 2.44
CA VAL A 253 -18.00 9.43 2.95
C VAL A 253 -16.88 8.41 3.21
N ASP A 254 -15.85 8.36 2.39
CA ASP A 254 -14.79 7.35 2.43
C ASP A 254 -13.95 7.47 3.70
N SER A 255 -13.29 8.60 3.90
CA SER A 255 -12.49 8.89 5.10
C SER A 255 -13.35 8.84 6.37
N SER A 256 -14.61 9.26 6.27
CA SER A 256 -15.54 9.24 7.39
C SER A 256 -15.93 7.82 7.80
N LEU A 257 -16.14 6.90 6.84
CA LEU A 257 -16.40 5.48 7.13
C LEU A 257 -15.18 4.82 7.77
N VAL A 258 -13.96 5.09 7.25
CA VAL A 258 -12.73 4.58 7.85
C VAL A 258 -12.61 5.01 9.32
N ALA A 259 -12.78 6.31 9.59
CA ALA A 259 -12.68 6.84 10.95
C ALA A 259 -13.79 6.29 11.89
N ALA A 260 -15.04 6.29 11.44
CA ALA A 260 -16.18 5.88 12.27
C ALA A 260 -16.16 4.37 12.60
N ILE A 261 -15.85 3.52 11.62
CA ILE A 261 -15.69 2.09 11.84
C ILE A 261 -14.51 1.81 12.78
N SER A 262 -13.39 2.51 12.58
CA SER A 262 -12.22 2.37 13.45
C SER A 262 -12.50 2.78 14.88
N ALA A 263 -13.17 3.92 15.09
CA ALA A 263 -13.59 4.37 16.41
C ALA A 263 -14.45 3.33 17.13
N LYS A 264 -15.42 2.75 16.40
CA LYS A 264 -16.29 1.69 16.94
C LYS A 264 -15.53 0.40 17.27
N LEU A 265 -14.54 0.01 16.45
CA LEU A 265 -13.74 -1.21 16.66
C LEU A 265 -12.73 -1.06 17.79
N ILE A 266 -12.14 0.14 17.95
CA ILE A 266 -11.16 0.46 19.00
C ILE A 266 -11.86 0.66 20.34
N GLY A 267 -13.04 1.30 20.35
CA GLY A 267 -13.81 1.56 21.56
C GLY A 267 -13.29 2.73 22.40
N GLU A 268 -12.30 3.47 21.91
CA GLU A 268 -11.69 4.65 22.54
C GLU A 268 -11.61 5.80 21.53
N PRO A 269 -11.49 7.08 22.00
CA PRO A 269 -11.35 8.23 21.11
C PRO A 269 -10.12 8.12 20.22
N ILE A 270 -10.32 8.06 18.91
CA ILE A 270 -9.25 8.02 17.90
C ILE A 270 -8.74 9.42 17.59
N ARG A 271 -7.52 9.54 17.04
CA ARG A 271 -6.90 10.80 16.63
C ARG A 271 -7.19 11.07 15.17
N THR A 272 -8.06 12.04 14.86
CA THR A 272 -8.42 12.42 13.49
C THR A 272 -7.78 13.74 13.09
N PHE A 273 -7.39 13.86 11.83
CA PHE A 273 -6.71 15.03 11.28
C PHE A 273 -7.38 15.44 9.96
N CYS A 274 -7.63 16.73 9.80
CA CYS A 274 -7.99 17.29 8.51
C CYS A 274 -7.03 18.42 8.13
N CYS A 275 -6.98 18.76 6.86
CA CYS A 275 -6.13 19.83 6.36
C CYS A 275 -6.88 20.66 5.32
N GLY A 276 -6.75 21.98 5.41
CA GLY A 276 -7.37 22.85 4.44
C GLY A 276 -7.05 24.33 4.68
N MET A 277 -7.41 25.17 3.71
CA MET A 277 -7.36 26.62 3.88
C MET A 277 -8.48 27.07 4.81
N LYS A 278 -8.26 28.16 5.53
CA LYS A 278 -9.24 28.75 6.42
C LYS A 278 -10.55 29.08 5.66
N GLY A 279 -11.66 28.55 6.14
CA GLY A 279 -12.97 28.73 5.48
C GLY A 279 -13.30 27.66 4.43
N GLY A 280 -12.43 26.67 4.22
CA GLY A 280 -12.71 25.53 3.33
C GLY A 280 -13.90 24.69 3.80
N THR A 281 -14.70 24.22 2.85
CA THR A 281 -15.95 23.48 3.14
C THR A 281 -15.70 22.14 3.82
N ASP A 282 -14.63 21.44 3.45
CA ASP A 282 -14.30 20.10 3.98
C ASP A 282 -14.01 20.12 5.49
N MET A 283 -13.37 21.18 6.00
CA MET A 283 -13.07 21.33 7.43
C MET A 283 -14.35 21.24 8.28
N LYS A 284 -15.43 21.89 7.84
CA LYS A 284 -16.73 21.88 8.52
C LYS A 284 -17.33 20.46 8.58
N TYR A 285 -17.24 19.71 7.49
CA TYR A 285 -17.78 18.34 7.44
C TYR A 285 -16.90 17.36 8.21
N ALA A 286 -15.58 17.54 8.16
CA ALA A 286 -14.65 16.76 8.98
C ALA A 286 -14.94 16.96 10.48
N LYS A 287 -15.13 18.21 10.93
CA LYS A 287 -15.50 18.52 12.31
C LYS A 287 -16.84 17.88 12.72
N MET A 288 -17.85 17.91 11.84
CA MET A 288 -19.14 17.27 12.10
C MET A 288 -19.01 15.77 12.33
N VAL A 289 -18.18 15.08 11.53
CA VAL A 289 -17.91 13.65 11.72
C VAL A 289 -17.13 13.41 13.01
N ALA A 290 -16.10 14.20 13.25
CA ALA A 290 -15.25 14.10 14.44
C ALA A 290 -16.07 14.22 15.74
N ASP A 291 -17.00 15.18 15.79
CA ASP A 291 -17.91 15.38 16.92
C ASP A 291 -18.88 14.20 17.08
N HIS A 292 -19.39 13.66 15.96
CA HIS A 292 -20.33 12.53 15.98
C HIS A 292 -19.68 11.25 16.52
N ILE A 293 -18.42 10.98 16.13
CA ILE A 293 -17.70 9.77 16.57
C ILE A 293 -16.89 9.98 17.87
N GLY A 294 -16.90 11.19 18.43
CA GLY A 294 -16.18 11.51 19.66
C GLY A 294 -14.65 11.43 19.53
N SER A 295 -14.09 11.79 18.37
CA SER A 295 -12.63 11.71 18.13
C SER A 295 -11.87 12.93 18.65
N ASN A 296 -10.58 12.73 18.97
CA ASN A 296 -9.63 13.81 19.22
C ASN A 296 -9.21 14.42 17.88
N HIS A 297 -9.93 15.47 17.46
CA HIS A 297 -9.80 16.07 16.13
C HIS A 297 -8.82 17.23 16.12
N THR A 298 -7.92 17.22 15.12
CA THR A 298 -6.96 18.29 14.86
C THR A 298 -7.18 18.87 13.48
N GLU A 299 -7.39 20.18 13.41
CA GLU A 299 -7.51 20.95 12.17
C GLU A 299 -6.16 21.58 11.82
N VAL A 300 -5.57 21.21 10.68
CA VAL A 300 -4.33 21.75 10.17
C VAL A 300 -4.64 22.76 9.08
N TYR A 301 -4.43 24.03 9.39
CA TYR A 301 -4.65 25.12 8.46
C TYR A 301 -3.36 25.48 7.72
N PHE A 302 -3.49 25.83 6.45
CA PHE A 302 -2.41 26.40 5.65
C PHE A 302 -2.93 27.57 4.80
N THR A 303 -2.03 28.47 4.47
CA THR A 303 -2.28 29.60 3.57
C THR A 303 -1.97 29.23 2.12
N GLU A 304 -2.45 30.04 1.16
CA GLU A 304 -2.10 29.87 -0.25
C GLU A 304 -0.58 29.92 -0.46
N GLU A 305 0.12 30.85 0.23
CA GLU A 305 1.57 30.98 0.15
C GLU A 305 2.28 29.71 0.66
N GLU A 306 1.83 29.12 1.77
CA GLU A 306 2.38 27.85 2.29
C GLU A 306 2.13 26.69 1.34
N GLY A 307 0.94 26.66 0.70
CA GLY A 307 0.63 25.68 -0.33
C GLY A 307 1.53 25.81 -1.55
N LEU A 308 1.76 27.01 -2.04
CA LEU A 308 2.65 27.27 -3.17
C LEU A 308 4.12 26.94 -2.86
N LYS A 309 4.61 27.29 -1.67
CA LYS A 309 5.95 26.89 -1.21
C LYS A 309 6.16 25.39 -1.11
N ALA A 310 5.11 24.63 -0.85
CA ALA A 310 5.20 23.18 -0.75
C ALA A 310 5.29 22.48 -2.12
N LEU A 311 4.99 23.15 -3.24
CA LEU A 311 4.87 22.52 -4.56
C LEU A 311 6.16 21.83 -5.02
N GLU A 312 7.32 22.46 -4.87
CA GLU A 312 8.59 21.84 -5.26
C GLU A 312 8.89 20.58 -4.46
N ASP A 313 8.70 20.64 -3.14
CA ASP A 313 8.84 19.50 -2.25
C ASP A 313 7.84 18.38 -2.60
N VAL A 314 6.60 18.74 -2.95
CA VAL A 314 5.56 17.79 -3.35
C VAL A 314 5.94 17.11 -4.66
N ILE A 315 6.42 17.80 -5.67
CA ILE A 315 6.88 17.23 -6.95
C ILE A 315 8.05 16.27 -6.69
N TYR A 316 9.05 16.69 -5.93
CA TYR A 316 10.18 15.84 -5.55
C TYR A 316 9.73 14.60 -4.76
N THR A 317 8.75 14.77 -3.86
CA THR A 317 8.23 13.70 -3.01
C THR A 317 7.41 12.69 -3.80
N THR A 318 6.52 13.15 -4.67
CA THR A 318 5.60 12.29 -5.42
C THR A 318 6.24 11.69 -6.68
N GLU A 319 7.37 12.24 -7.14
CA GLU A 319 8.09 11.78 -8.34
C GLU A 319 7.18 11.72 -9.58
N THR A 320 6.35 12.75 -9.77
CA THR A 320 5.41 12.87 -10.88
C THR A 320 5.26 14.32 -11.34
N TRP A 321 4.89 14.52 -12.60
CA TRP A 321 4.49 15.82 -13.16
C TRP A 321 2.98 15.89 -13.47
N ASP A 322 2.21 14.86 -13.04
CA ASP A 322 0.75 14.87 -13.21
C ASP A 322 0.13 15.97 -12.35
N THR A 323 -0.48 16.95 -13.02
CA THR A 323 -1.04 18.15 -12.37
C THR A 323 -2.11 17.81 -11.32
N THR A 324 -2.94 16.80 -11.60
CA THR A 324 -4.01 16.40 -10.69
C THR A 324 -3.45 15.79 -9.41
N THR A 325 -2.48 14.88 -9.56
CA THR A 325 -1.79 14.26 -8.43
C THR A 325 -1.05 15.31 -7.59
N ILE A 326 -0.28 16.22 -8.22
CA ILE A 326 0.46 17.27 -7.50
C ILE A 326 -0.50 18.15 -6.71
N ARG A 327 -1.56 18.67 -7.35
CA ARG A 327 -2.54 19.56 -6.70
C ARG A 327 -3.20 18.87 -5.49
N ALA A 328 -3.62 17.63 -5.64
CA ALA A 328 -4.24 16.86 -4.57
C ALA A 328 -3.25 16.49 -3.45
N SER A 329 -1.95 16.43 -3.76
CA SER A 329 -0.90 16.06 -2.81
C SER A 329 -0.55 17.16 -1.81
N VAL A 330 -0.77 18.44 -2.14
CA VAL A 330 -0.35 19.55 -1.25
C VAL A 330 -0.95 19.42 0.14
N GLY A 331 -2.27 19.26 0.24
CA GLY A 331 -2.94 19.12 1.54
C GLY A 331 -2.50 17.86 2.28
N GLN A 332 -2.37 16.73 1.57
CA GLN A 332 -1.92 15.47 2.18
C GLN A 332 -0.46 15.54 2.64
N TYR A 333 0.41 16.19 1.90
CA TYR A 333 1.79 16.47 2.29
C TYR A 333 1.87 17.32 3.57
N LEU A 334 1.09 18.42 3.63
CA LEU A 334 1.10 19.33 4.79
C LEU A 334 0.54 18.69 6.06
N VAL A 335 -0.56 17.94 5.96
CA VAL A 335 -1.10 17.22 7.13
C VAL A 335 -0.17 16.09 7.57
N SER A 336 0.48 15.39 6.64
CA SER A 336 1.47 14.36 6.96
C SER A 336 2.70 14.96 7.63
N LYS A 337 3.16 16.12 7.18
CA LYS A 337 4.23 16.89 7.84
C LYS A 337 3.86 17.24 9.28
N TYR A 338 2.63 17.72 9.51
CA TYR A 338 2.15 18.00 10.85
C TYR A 338 2.14 16.74 11.72
N ILE A 339 1.54 15.65 11.25
CA ILE A 339 1.45 14.38 12.00
C ILE A 339 2.85 13.86 12.35
N GLY A 340 3.75 13.77 11.38
CA GLY A 340 5.09 13.22 11.57
C GLY A 340 6.01 14.07 12.46
N THR A 341 5.78 15.40 12.54
CA THR A 341 6.64 16.32 13.31
C THR A 341 6.03 16.75 14.64
N LYS A 342 4.70 16.65 14.81
CA LYS A 342 4.00 17.18 15.99
C LYS A 342 3.31 16.10 16.82
N THR A 343 3.32 14.85 16.36
CA THR A 343 2.71 13.72 17.09
C THR A 343 3.64 12.52 17.13
N ASP A 344 3.28 11.55 17.97
CA ASP A 344 3.94 10.24 18.06
C ASP A 344 3.33 9.18 17.14
N CYS A 345 2.32 9.54 16.34
CA CYS A 345 1.71 8.64 15.37
C CYS A 345 2.72 8.18 14.31
N LYS A 346 2.63 6.90 13.92
CA LYS A 346 3.46 6.33 12.86
C LYS A 346 2.66 5.70 11.74
N VAL A 347 1.40 5.40 11.98
CA VAL A 347 0.45 4.87 10.99
C VAL A 347 -0.60 5.91 10.67
N VAL A 348 -0.98 6.03 9.41
CA VAL A 348 -2.02 6.95 8.93
C VAL A 348 -3.04 6.17 8.12
N MET A 349 -4.26 6.07 8.61
CA MET A 349 -5.39 5.50 7.89
C MET A 349 -5.97 6.52 6.92
N VAL A 350 -6.13 6.13 5.67
CA VAL A 350 -6.58 7.00 4.58
C VAL A 350 -7.75 6.40 3.83
N GLY A 351 -8.50 7.22 3.12
CA GLY A 351 -9.75 6.84 2.45
C GLY A 351 -9.65 6.68 0.92
N GLU A 352 -8.46 6.53 0.37
CA GLU A 352 -8.24 6.36 -1.08
C GLU A 352 -8.77 5.02 -1.61
N GLY A 353 -9.18 4.99 -2.87
CA GLY A 353 -9.60 3.81 -3.61
C GLY A 353 -11.08 3.69 -3.94
N PRO A 354 -12.05 4.22 -3.14
CA PRO A 354 -13.46 4.03 -3.46
C PRO A 354 -13.91 4.72 -4.75
N ASP A 355 -13.25 5.76 -5.19
CA ASP A 355 -13.62 6.44 -6.43
C ASP A 355 -13.39 5.54 -7.65
N GLU A 356 -12.31 4.79 -7.66
CA GLU A 356 -11.94 3.83 -8.69
C GLU A 356 -12.76 2.54 -8.56
N VAL A 357 -12.77 1.94 -7.38
CA VAL A 357 -13.45 0.66 -7.13
C VAL A 357 -14.96 0.77 -7.33
N CYS A 358 -15.57 1.87 -6.87
CA CYS A 358 -17.02 2.07 -6.90
C CYS A 358 -17.50 2.82 -8.15
N SER A 359 -16.64 3.12 -9.12
CA SER A 359 -17.00 3.86 -10.33
C SER A 359 -17.69 5.19 -10.03
N SER A 360 -17.10 6.02 -9.16
CA SER A 360 -17.78 7.19 -8.61
C SER A 360 -17.38 8.53 -9.21
N TYR A 361 -16.57 8.54 -10.24
CA TYR A 361 -16.25 9.75 -11.00
C TYR A 361 -17.45 10.22 -11.83
N LEU A 362 -17.59 11.53 -12.02
CA LEU A 362 -18.71 12.11 -12.75
C LEU A 362 -18.86 11.54 -14.17
N PHE A 363 -17.76 11.24 -14.85
CA PHE A 363 -17.84 10.66 -16.20
C PHE A 363 -18.48 9.26 -16.23
N ASN A 364 -18.50 8.52 -15.10
CA ASN A 364 -19.14 7.20 -15.02
C ASN A 364 -20.66 7.26 -15.18
N TYR A 365 -21.30 8.42 -14.94
CA TYR A 365 -22.71 8.63 -15.27
C TYR A 365 -22.97 8.49 -16.77
N TYR A 366 -21.99 8.82 -17.60
CA TYR A 366 -22.05 8.82 -19.05
C TYR A 366 -21.43 7.56 -19.69
N ALA A 367 -21.09 6.55 -18.90
CA ALA A 367 -20.55 5.30 -19.45
C ALA A 367 -21.50 4.73 -20.53
N PRO A 368 -21.02 4.42 -21.74
CA PRO A 368 -21.88 3.97 -22.85
C PRO A 368 -22.61 2.67 -22.54
N SER A 369 -21.98 1.76 -21.82
CA SER A 369 -22.58 0.51 -21.37
C SER A 369 -22.06 0.10 -19.99
N PHE A 370 -22.65 -0.94 -19.42
CA PHE A 370 -22.20 -1.54 -18.16
C PHE A 370 -20.85 -2.26 -18.31
N TYR A 371 -20.53 -2.71 -19.51
CA TYR A 371 -19.25 -3.33 -19.81
C TYR A 371 -18.12 -2.31 -19.75
N GLU A 372 -18.26 -1.15 -20.40
CA GLU A 372 -17.27 -0.07 -20.34
C GLU A 372 -17.13 0.48 -18.93
N LEU A 373 -18.22 0.58 -18.16
CA LEU A 373 -18.14 0.97 -16.76
C LEU A 373 -17.27 0.01 -15.94
N ASP A 374 -17.50 -1.30 -16.07
CA ASP A 374 -16.75 -2.34 -15.36
C ASP A 374 -15.28 -2.35 -15.80
N SER A 375 -15.04 -2.30 -17.10
CA SER A 375 -13.67 -2.25 -17.65
C SER A 375 -12.92 -1.00 -17.19
N CYS A 376 -13.56 0.16 -17.20
CA CYS A 376 -12.99 1.43 -16.75
C CYS A 376 -12.60 1.36 -15.25
N SER A 377 -13.50 0.85 -14.40
CA SER A 377 -13.21 0.69 -12.97
C SER A 377 -11.97 -0.20 -12.73
N LYS A 378 -11.89 -1.33 -13.44
CA LYS A 378 -10.76 -2.25 -13.36
C LYS A 378 -9.46 -1.58 -13.83
N GLU A 379 -9.50 -0.82 -14.91
CA GLU A 379 -8.34 -0.11 -15.44
C GLU A 379 -7.86 1.00 -14.48
N TYR A 380 -8.79 1.74 -13.84
CA TYR A 380 -8.44 2.75 -12.84
C TYR A 380 -7.78 2.13 -11.61
N VAL A 381 -8.30 1.03 -11.09
CA VAL A 381 -7.68 0.32 -9.95
C VAL A 381 -6.32 -0.26 -10.33
N LYS A 382 -6.18 -0.80 -11.55
CA LYS A 382 -4.90 -1.32 -12.05
C LYS A 382 -3.81 -0.24 -12.09
N ASN A 383 -4.20 1.01 -12.38
CA ASN A 383 -3.29 2.14 -12.53
C ASN A 383 -3.23 3.05 -11.29
N ILE A 384 -3.98 2.76 -10.22
CA ILE A 384 -4.07 3.62 -9.03
C ILE A 384 -2.70 3.89 -8.38
N HIS A 385 -1.78 2.95 -8.50
CA HIS A 385 -0.41 3.07 -7.98
C HIS A 385 0.38 4.23 -8.63
N MET A 386 -0.02 4.71 -9.80
CA MET A 386 0.60 5.85 -10.48
C MET A 386 0.03 7.20 -10.04
N TYR A 387 -1.17 7.21 -9.43
CA TYR A 387 -1.94 8.40 -9.06
C TYR A 387 -2.22 8.48 -7.56
N ASP A 388 -3.42 8.12 -7.13
CA ASP A 388 -3.85 8.25 -5.73
C ASP A 388 -3.09 7.33 -4.77
N GLY A 389 -2.73 6.14 -5.20
CA GLY A 389 -1.85 5.24 -4.45
C GLY A 389 -0.46 5.84 -4.24
N ARG A 390 0.11 6.43 -5.30
CA ARG A 390 1.40 7.14 -5.24
C ARG A 390 1.33 8.33 -4.29
N ARG A 391 0.30 9.16 -4.43
CA ARG A 391 0.06 10.31 -3.54
C ARG A 391 0.02 9.86 -2.08
N ALA A 392 -0.80 8.87 -1.75
CA ALA A 392 -0.96 8.37 -0.39
C ALA A 392 0.35 7.83 0.19
N ASP A 393 1.07 7.01 -0.57
CA ASP A 393 2.36 6.46 -0.14
C ASP A 393 3.39 7.57 0.07
N ARG A 394 3.65 8.38 -0.96
CA ARG A 394 4.76 9.34 -0.98
C ARG A 394 4.61 10.46 0.02
N CYS A 395 3.42 11.11 0.07
CA CYS A 395 3.19 12.23 0.98
C CYS A 395 3.29 11.81 2.45
N VAL A 396 2.86 10.58 2.75
CA VAL A 396 2.88 10.06 4.11
C VAL A 396 4.29 9.58 4.49
N SER A 397 4.94 8.81 3.62
CA SER A 397 6.27 8.24 3.91
C SER A 397 7.38 9.31 4.02
N ARG A 398 7.21 10.46 3.37
CA ARG A 398 8.16 11.58 3.46
C ARG A 398 8.48 12.00 4.89
N PHE A 399 7.55 11.78 5.80
CA PHE A 399 7.66 12.20 7.20
C PHE A 399 7.79 11.02 8.19
N GLY A 400 8.27 9.87 7.71
CA GLY A 400 8.45 8.69 8.55
C GLY A 400 7.12 8.15 9.09
N LEU A 401 6.11 8.10 8.23
CA LEU A 401 4.78 7.58 8.52
C LEU A 401 4.42 6.45 7.55
N GLU A 402 3.40 5.67 7.88
CA GLU A 402 2.86 4.61 7.02
C GLU A 402 1.40 4.85 6.68
N ALA A 403 1.09 5.01 5.39
CA ALA A 403 -0.29 5.01 4.91
C ALA A 403 -0.84 3.58 4.87
N ARG A 404 -2.09 3.40 5.30
CA ARG A 404 -2.89 2.18 5.14
C ARG A 404 -4.18 2.50 4.42
N VAL A 405 -4.48 1.73 3.38
CA VAL A 405 -5.55 2.00 2.41
C VAL A 405 -6.62 0.90 2.44
N PRO A 406 -7.59 0.94 3.38
CA PRO A 406 -8.57 -0.14 3.55
C PRO A 406 -9.38 -0.46 2.29
N PHE A 407 -9.68 0.53 1.47
CA PHE A 407 -10.50 0.34 0.27
C PHE A 407 -9.74 -0.25 -0.93
N LEU A 408 -8.42 -0.41 -0.81
CA LEU A 408 -7.61 -1.17 -1.77
C LEU A 408 -7.38 -2.62 -1.33
N ASP A 409 -8.13 -3.10 -0.35
CA ASP A 409 -8.12 -4.49 0.06
C ASP A 409 -8.73 -5.40 -1.01
N ALA A 410 -8.04 -6.48 -1.34
CA ALA A 410 -8.47 -7.42 -2.38
C ALA A 410 -9.87 -8.00 -2.15
N GLU A 411 -10.24 -8.28 -0.89
CA GLU A 411 -11.56 -8.79 -0.53
C GLU A 411 -12.66 -7.73 -0.78
N PHE A 412 -12.38 -6.48 -0.42
CA PHE A 412 -13.31 -5.38 -0.69
C PHE A 412 -13.50 -5.15 -2.19
N ILE A 413 -12.40 -5.07 -2.95
CA ILE A 413 -12.44 -4.86 -4.42
C ILE A 413 -13.26 -5.98 -5.08
N ARG A 414 -12.96 -7.25 -4.80
CA ARG A 414 -13.70 -8.39 -5.35
C ARG A 414 -15.17 -8.36 -4.97
N THR A 415 -15.47 -8.08 -3.69
CA THR A 415 -16.85 -7.99 -3.20
C THR A 415 -17.62 -6.91 -3.92
N TYR A 416 -17.02 -5.72 -4.08
CA TYR A 416 -17.70 -4.63 -4.77
C TYR A 416 -17.90 -4.92 -6.27
N TRP A 417 -16.92 -5.52 -6.93
CA TRP A 417 -17.01 -5.89 -8.34
C TRP A 417 -17.90 -7.12 -8.62
N SER A 418 -18.23 -7.90 -7.60
CA SER A 418 -19.26 -8.94 -7.72
C SER A 418 -20.68 -8.38 -7.82
N ILE A 419 -20.92 -7.12 -7.51
CA ILE A 419 -22.20 -6.46 -7.74
C ILE A 419 -22.41 -6.33 -9.24
N CYS A 420 -23.62 -6.67 -9.72
CA CYS A 420 -23.96 -6.53 -11.12
C CYS A 420 -23.64 -5.10 -11.62
N PRO A 421 -22.89 -4.92 -12.71
CA PRO A 421 -22.49 -3.61 -13.21
C PRO A 421 -23.64 -2.63 -13.45
N SER A 422 -24.83 -3.15 -13.80
CA SER A 422 -26.05 -2.34 -13.96
C SER A 422 -26.50 -1.67 -12.65
N LEU A 423 -26.21 -2.32 -11.50
CA LEU A 423 -26.51 -1.77 -10.17
C LEU A 423 -25.40 -0.84 -9.65
N ARG A 424 -24.18 -0.96 -10.19
CA ARG A 424 -23.05 -0.09 -9.80
C ARG A 424 -23.04 1.25 -10.54
N LYS A 425 -23.63 1.30 -11.76
CA LYS A 425 -23.64 2.52 -12.57
C LYS A 425 -24.39 3.63 -11.86
N PRO A 426 -23.75 4.78 -11.56
CA PRO A 426 -24.45 5.92 -11.00
C PRO A 426 -25.45 6.47 -12.02
N ASN A 427 -26.62 6.88 -11.51
CA ASN A 427 -27.72 7.41 -12.30
C ASN A 427 -28.65 8.26 -11.43
N ASN A 428 -29.84 8.63 -11.91
CA ASN A 428 -30.80 9.43 -11.16
C ASN A 428 -31.40 8.71 -9.92
N ILE A 429 -31.30 7.37 -9.86
CA ILE A 429 -31.81 6.55 -8.73
C ILE A 429 -30.66 6.21 -7.79
N PHE A 430 -29.52 5.82 -8.32
CA PHE A 430 -28.33 5.42 -7.56
C PHE A 430 -27.26 6.50 -7.73
N MET A 431 -27.00 7.25 -6.64
CA MET A 431 -25.89 8.18 -6.63
C MET A 431 -24.55 7.43 -6.60
N GLU A 432 -23.46 8.16 -6.78
CA GLU A 432 -22.10 7.59 -6.68
C GLU A 432 -21.87 6.88 -5.34
N LYS A 433 -21.17 5.76 -5.36
CA LYS A 433 -20.88 4.91 -4.19
C LYS A 433 -22.15 4.38 -3.49
N HIS A 434 -23.26 4.23 -4.22
CA HIS A 434 -24.55 3.87 -3.64
C HIS A 434 -24.45 2.66 -2.70
N TRP A 435 -23.85 1.56 -3.13
CA TRP A 435 -23.78 0.35 -2.33
C TRP A 435 -22.84 0.47 -1.13
N LEU A 436 -21.79 1.28 -1.22
CA LEU A 436 -20.96 1.62 -0.07
C LEU A 436 -21.77 2.40 0.98
N ARG A 437 -22.55 3.41 0.57
CA ARG A 437 -23.40 4.19 1.44
C ARG A 437 -24.53 3.32 2.02
N LYS A 438 -25.22 2.57 1.18
CA LYS A 438 -26.34 1.69 1.56
C LYS A 438 -25.94 0.60 2.55
N ALA A 439 -24.73 0.11 2.46
CA ALA A 439 -24.16 -0.87 3.40
C ALA A 439 -24.17 -0.37 4.86
N PHE A 440 -24.09 0.94 5.07
CA PHE A 440 -24.06 1.55 6.41
C PHE A 440 -25.27 2.42 6.74
N ASP A 441 -26.26 2.43 5.86
CA ASP A 441 -27.52 3.15 6.06
C ASP A 441 -28.31 2.60 7.26
N GLY A 442 -28.90 3.48 8.06
CA GLY A 442 -29.67 3.11 9.26
C GLY A 442 -28.85 2.61 10.46
N LEU A 443 -27.49 2.59 10.39
CA LEU A 443 -26.65 2.12 11.48
C LEU A 443 -26.17 3.21 12.46
N ASN A 444 -26.55 4.45 12.22
CA ASN A 444 -26.10 5.62 13.00
C ASN A 444 -24.57 5.72 13.17
N LEU A 445 -23.84 5.20 12.19
CA LEU A 445 -22.38 5.22 12.19
C LEU A 445 -21.83 6.59 11.78
N LEU A 446 -22.54 7.26 10.87
CA LEU A 446 -22.25 8.62 10.38
C LEU A 446 -23.55 9.45 10.42
N PRO A 447 -23.46 10.79 10.54
CA PRO A 447 -24.60 11.65 10.27
C PRO A 447 -25.14 11.40 8.86
N GLU A 448 -26.45 11.34 8.69
CA GLU A 448 -27.10 11.10 7.39
C GLU A 448 -26.64 12.11 6.33
N LYS A 449 -26.46 13.37 6.74
CA LYS A 449 -25.93 14.45 5.89
C LYS A 449 -24.53 14.16 5.34
N ILE A 450 -23.73 13.34 6.01
CA ILE A 450 -22.39 12.90 5.55
C ILE A 450 -22.53 11.64 4.71
N LEU A 451 -23.27 10.65 5.21
CA LEU A 451 -23.45 9.37 4.54
C LEU A 451 -24.03 9.53 3.13
N TRP A 452 -24.96 10.48 2.94
CA TRP A 452 -25.64 10.76 1.67
C TRP A 452 -25.24 12.11 1.03
N ARG A 453 -24.10 12.69 1.47
CA ARG A 453 -23.55 13.91 0.83
C ARG A 453 -23.14 13.62 -0.61
N LYS A 454 -23.61 14.45 -1.54
CA LYS A 454 -23.11 14.43 -2.92
C LYS A 454 -21.64 14.84 -2.95
N LYS A 455 -20.90 14.25 -3.89
CA LYS A 455 -19.51 14.64 -4.16
C LYS A 455 -19.52 16.05 -4.78
N GLU A 456 -18.74 16.96 -4.21
CA GLU A 456 -18.51 18.33 -4.71
C GLU A 456 -17.29 18.38 -5.61
#